data_2558ba247ba8079896d0a23b36c86d0f
#
_entry.id   2558ba247ba8079896d0a23b36c86d0f
#
_cell.length_a   1.000
_cell.length_b   1.000
_cell.length_c   1.000
_cell.angle_alpha   90.00
_cell.angle_beta   90.00
_cell.angle_gamma   90.00
#
_symmetry.space_group_name_H-M   'P 1'
#
loop_
_entity.id
_entity.type
_entity.pdbx_description
1 polymer ?
#
loop_
_entity_poly.entity_id
_entity_poly.type
_entity_poly.pdbx_seq_one_letter_code
_entity_poly.pdbx_strand_id
1 'polypeptide(L)'
;MYLTDLSKTGVAALMTEWGQPRFRTDQVMAWLNKGARPEEMTNLPKALREKLSSLPYGGSVIERKLISPKDGTVKYLFLLEDGNLVEGVLMHYNYGNTACISTQVGCRMGCKFCASTLEGCVRDLRPGEMLSFLKLMERDEPPRPGWSRSVTNIVLMGSGEPLDNYDNVVTFLQRVTDRKSVV
;
A
#
# COMPACT_ATOMS: atom_id res chain seq x y z
N MET A 1 -9.39 -3.50 -13.36
CA MET A 1 -9.50 -2.32 -12.47
C MET A 1 -9.44 -2.85 -11.04
N TYR A 2 -8.56 -2.34 -10.20
CA TYR A 2 -8.40 -2.78 -8.81
C TYR A 2 -8.91 -1.70 -7.87
N LEU A 3 -9.53 -2.08 -6.75
CA LEU A 3 -10.09 -1.13 -5.79
C LEU A 3 -9.02 -0.20 -5.20
N THR A 4 -7.85 -0.75 -4.86
CA THR A 4 -6.75 0.04 -4.27
C THR A 4 -6.12 1.04 -5.23
N ASP A 5 -6.28 0.87 -6.54
CA ASP A 5 -5.76 1.80 -7.55
C ASP A 5 -6.72 2.97 -7.83
N LEU A 6 -7.99 2.89 -7.38
CA LEU A 6 -8.97 3.94 -7.63
C LEU A 6 -8.64 5.23 -6.90
N SER A 7 -8.66 6.33 -7.65
CA SER A 7 -8.68 7.68 -7.09
C SER A 7 -10.08 8.00 -6.51
N LYS A 8 -10.21 9.09 -5.76
CA LYS A 8 -11.51 9.57 -5.29
C LYS A 8 -12.51 9.79 -6.42
N THR A 9 -12.05 10.31 -7.57
CA THR A 9 -12.87 10.48 -8.77
C THR A 9 -13.29 9.14 -9.37
N GLY A 10 -12.40 8.14 -9.38
CA GLY A 10 -12.72 6.79 -9.83
C GLY A 10 -13.78 6.11 -8.94
N VAL A 11 -13.64 6.23 -7.62
CA VAL A 11 -14.67 5.74 -6.68
C VAL A 11 -15.99 6.49 -6.87
N ALA A 12 -15.97 7.81 -7.09
CA ALA A 12 -17.19 8.59 -7.34
C ALA A 12 -17.91 8.14 -8.62
N ALA A 13 -17.17 7.88 -9.70
CA ALA A 13 -17.73 7.36 -10.94
C ALA A 13 -18.40 5.98 -10.71
N LEU A 14 -17.72 5.09 -9.99
CA LEU A 14 -18.24 3.77 -9.64
C LEU A 14 -19.52 3.86 -8.78
N MET A 15 -19.55 4.77 -7.80
CA MET A 15 -20.74 4.99 -6.97
C MET A 15 -21.91 5.52 -7.81
N THR A 16 -21.63 6.42 -8.75
CA THR A 16 -22.66 6.96 -9.67
C THR A 16 -23.21 5.87 -10.57
N GLU A 17 -22.35 5.06 -11.19
CA GLU A 17 -22.74 3.91 -12.02
C GLU A 17 -23.64 2.93 -11.23
N TRP A 18 -23.35 2.71 -9.96
CA TRP A 18 -24.12 1.81 -9.12
C TRP A 18 -25.35 2.45 -8.44
N GLY A 19 -25.71 3.69 -8.83
CA GLY A 19 -26.86 4.41 -8.27
C GLY A 19 -26.74 4.70 -6.76
N GLN A 20 -25.50 4.82 -6.26
CA GLN A 20 -25.26 5.11 -4.85
C GLN A 20 -25.22 6.61 -4.58
N PRO A 21 -25.69 7.07 -3.40
CA PRO A 21 -25.59 8.46 -3.00
C PRO A 21 -24.13 8.96 -2.97
N ARG A 22 -23.90 10.23 -3.33
CA ARG A 22 -22.57 10.83 -3.45
C ARG A 22 -21.70 10.67 -2.20
N PHE A 23 -22.26 10.73 -1.00
CA PHE A 23 -21.52 10.58 0.26
C PHE A 23 -20.89 9.20 0.45
N ARG A 24 -21.37 8.17 -0.29
CA ARG A 24 -20.76 6.84 -0.26
C ARG A 24 -19.33 6.84 -0.78
N THR A 25 -19.00 7.74 -1.69
CA THR A 25 -17.62 7.93 -2.16
C THR A 25 -16.67 8.19 -1.01
N ASP A 26 -17.02 9.14 -0.13
CA ASP A 26 -16.17 9.49 1.01
C ASP A 26 -16.06 8.35 2.03
N GLN A 27 -17.14 7.62 2.24
CA GLN A 27 -17.15 6.44 3.12
C GLN A 27 -16.24 5.33 2.58
N VAL A 28 -16.36 4.99 1.29
CA VAL A 28 -15.50 3.98 0.65
C VAL A 28 -14.03 4.41 0.70
N MET A 29 -13.74 5.67 0.33
CA MET A 29 -12.38 6.20 0.38
C MET A 29 -11.78 6.18 1.78
N ALA A 30 -12.57 6.51 2.82
CA ALA A 30 -12.11 6.45 4.21
C ALA A 30 -11.67 5.03 4.62
N TRP A 31 -12.34 4.01 4.14
CA TRP A 31 -11.97 2.61 4.37
C TRP A 31 -10.76 2.17 3.54
N LEU A 32 -10.73 2.50 2.25
CA LEU A 32 -9.58 2.19 1.39
C LEU A 32 -8.30 2.87 1.91
N ASN A 33 -8.40 4.10 2.41
CA ASN A 33 -7.29 4.81 3.02
C ASN A 33 -6.78 4.18 4.33
N LYS A 34 -7.60 3.37 4.99
CA LYS A 34 -7.20 2.55 6.14
C LYS A 34 -6.63 1.19 5.74
N GLY A 35 -6.60 0.88 4.44
CA GLY A 35 -6.20 -0.44 3.94
C GLY A 35 -7.22 -1.54 4.27
N ALA A 36 -8.48 -1.17 4.50
CA ALA A 36 -9.54 -2.11 4.82
C ALA A 36 -10.08 -2.79 3.57
N ARG A 37 -10.38 -4.09 3.69
CA ARG A 37 -11.07 -4.84 2.65
C ARG A 37 -12.58 -4.54 2.67
N PRO A 38 -13.32 -4.77 1.58
CA PRO A 38 -14.77 -4.49 1.53
C PRO A 38 -15.57 -5.13 2.66
N GLU A 39 -15.18 -6.31 3.13
CA GLU A 39 -15.83 -7.03 4.23
C GLU A 39 -15.75 -6.28 5.56
N GLU A 40 -14.68 -5.50 5.76
CA GLU A 40 -14.42 -4.71 6.97
C GLU A 40 -15.20 -3.37 6.98
N MET A 41 -15.81 -2.94 5.86
CA MET A 41 -16.47 -1.64 5.69
C MET A 41 -17.86 -1.61 6.35
N THR A 42 -17.91 -1.71 7.68
CA THR A 42 -19.12 -1.99 8.48
C THR A 42 -20.22 -0.93 8.38
N ASN A 43 -19.89 0.33 8.06
CA ASN A 43 -20.88 1.40 7.87
C ASN A 43 -21.48 1.45 6.45
N LEU A 44 -21.09 0.52 5.57
CA LEU A 44 -21.68 0.38 4.24
C LEU A 44 -22.77 -0.71 4.24
N PRO A 45 -23.86 -0.53 3.45
CA PRO A 45 -24.86 -1.57 3.24
C PRO A 45 -24.23 -2.89 2.75
N LYS A 46 -24.78 -4.02 3.19
CA LYS A 46 -24.29 -5.35 2.81
C LYS A 46 -24.18 -5.52 1.29
N ALA A 47 -25.22 -5.14 0.55
CA ALA A 47 -25.25 -5.22 -0.90
C ALA A 47 -24.12 -4.40 -1.59
N LEU A 48 -23.76 -3.23 -1.02
CA LEU A 48 -22.65 -2.44 -1.55
C LEU A 48 -21.29 -3.10 -1.24
N ARG A 49 -21.13 -3.67 -0.05
CA ARG A 49 -19.92 -4.44 0.30
C ARG A 49 -19.73 -5.64 -0.61
N GLU A 50 -20.79 -6.41 -0.88
CA GLU A 50 -20.77 -7.55 -1.81
C GLU A 50 -20.40 -7.11 -3.23
N LYS A 51 -20.93 -5.99 -3.72
CA LYS A 51 -20.52 -5.40 -5.01
C LYS A 51 -19.04 -4.99 -5.02
N LEU A 52 -18.54 -4.37 -3.95
CA LEU A 52 -17.13 -4.02 -3.85
C LEU A 52 -16.26 -5.27 -3.78
N SER A 53 -16.66 -6.32 -3.05
CA SER A 53 -15.94 -7.60 -2.96
C SER A 53 -15.90 -8.38 -4.28
N SER A 54 -16.79 -8.10 -5.21
CA SER A 54 -16.73 -8.70 -6.57
C SER A 54 -15.65 -8.10 -7.45
N LEU A 55 -15.07 -6.96 -7.06
CA LEU A 55 -13.94 -6.35 -7.76
C LEU A 55 -12.62 -6.86 -7.18
N PRO A 56 -11.58 -7.03 -8.00
CA PRO A 56 -10.24 -7.32 -7.49
C PRO A 56 -9.80 -6.22 -6.50
N TYR A 57 -9.34 -6.61 -5.33
CA TYR A 57 -8.91 -5.64 -4.31
C TYR A 57 -7.61 -4.94 -4.74
N GLY A 58 -6.62 -5.71 -5.20
CA GLY A 58 -5.35 -5.22 -5.72
C GLY A 58 -4.36 -4.78 -4.65
N GLY A 59 -4.55 -5.20 -3.42
CA GLY A 59 -3.61 -4.97 -2.32
C GLY A 59 -2.69 -6.16 -2.07
N SER A 60 -2.19 -6.22 -0.84
CA SER A 60 -1.33 -7.29 -0.35
C SER A 60 -1.80 -7.77 1.01
N VAL A 61 -1.15 -8.83 1.52
CA VAL A 61 -1.26 -9.28 2.92
C VAL A 61 0.14 -9.44 3.50
N ILE A 62 0.29 -9.34 4.82
CA ILE A 62 1.54 -9.69 5.49
C ILE A 62 1.62 -11.20 5.57
N GLU A 63 2.51 -11.81 4.82
CA GLU A 63 2.79 -13.25 4.85
C GLU A 63 3.70 -13.59 6.04
N ARG A 64 4.71 -12.75 6.27
CA ARG A 64 5.67 -12.94 7.35
C ARG A 64 6.26 -11.63 7.82
N LYS A 65 6.60 -11.56 9.11
CA LYS A 65 7.40 -10.47 9.67
C LYS A 65 8.55 -11.00 10.53
N LEU A 66 9.67 -10.27 10.50
CA LEU A 66 10.85 -10.52 11.30
C LEU A 66 11.19 -9.24 12.05
N ILE A 67 11.38 -9.33 13.35
CA ILE A 67 11.69 -8.17 14.21
C ILE A 67 13.14 -8.28 14.67
N SER A 68 13.91 -7.23 14.44
CA SER A 68 15.28 -7.11 14.92
C SER A 68 15.32 -6.95 16.44
N PRO A 69 16.02 -7.81 17.18
CA PRO A 69 16.14 -7.66 18.63
C PRO A 69 17.03 -6.49 19.06
N LYS A 70 17.78 -5.88 18.13
CA LYS A 70 18.71 -4.78 18.43
C LYS A 70 18.03 -3.42 18.47
N ASP A 71 17.15 -3.15 17.53
CA ASP A 71 16.59 -1.81 17.27
C ASP A 71 15.08 -1.81 16.98
N GLY A 72 14.46 -2.97 17.04
CA GLY A 72 13.03 -3.13 16.77
C GLY A 72 12.64 -2.97 15.28
N THR A 73 13.61 -2.81 14.36
CA THR A 73 13.34 -2.78 12.92
C THR A 73 12.52 -4.00 12.49
N VAL A 74 11.44 -3.77 11.75
CA VAL A 74 10.56 -4.84 11.28
C VAL A 74 10.72 -5.03 9.79
N LYS A 75 11.11 -6.24 9.38
CA LYS A 75 11.12 -6.66 7.98
C LYS A 75 9.84 -7.42 7.68
N TYR A 76 9.10 -6.96 6.69
CA TYR A 76 7.87 -7.56 6.20
C TYR A 76 8.12 -8.31 4.89
N LEU A 77 7.43 -9.43 4.74
CA LEU A 77 7.24 -10.11 3.48
C LEU A 77 5.76 -9.99 3.12
N PHE A 78 5.48 -9.29 2.03
CA PHE A 78 4.12 -9.07 1.53
C PHE A 78 3.81 -10.04 0.41
N LEU A 79 2.68 -10.74 0.51
CA LEU A 79 2.13 -11.57 -0.55
C LEU A 79 1.14 -10.73 -1.36
N LEU A 80 1.37 -10.66 -2.67
CA LEU A 80 0.51 -10.00 -3.64
C LEU A 80 -0.59 -10.96 -4.15
N GLU A 81 -1.64 -10.43 -4.78
CA GLU A 81 -2.77 -11.24 -5.28
C GLU A 81 -2.36 -12.22 -6.40
N ASP A 82 -1.29 -11.95 -7.10
CA ASP A 82 -0.73 -12.84 -8.15
C ASP A 82 0.25 -13.89 -7.62
N GLY A 83 0.41 -13.99 -6.30
CA GLY A 83 1.29 -14.94 -5.64
C GLY A 83 2.76 -14.49 -5.52
N ASN A 84 3.13 -13.34 -6.05
CA ASN A 84 4.48 -12.80 -5.89
C ASN A 84 4.71 -12.32 -4.45
N LEU A 85 5.94 -12.42 -4.00
CA LEU A 85 6.39 -11.95 -2.70
C LEU A 85 7.29 -10.74 -2.84
N VAL A 86 7.06 -9.72 -2.00
CA VAL A 86 7.82 -8.47 -2.02
C VAL A 86 8.19 -8.08 -0.59
N GLU A 87 9.38 -7.55 -0.42
CA GLU A 87 9.87 -7.11 0.88
C GLU A 87 9.57 -5.63 1.14
N GLY A 88 9.39 -5.29 2.42
CA GLY A 88 9.39 -3.93 2.93
C GLY A 88 9.96 -3.91 4.34
N VAL A 89 10.47 -2.77 4.77
CA VAL A 89 11.10 -2.62 6.10
C VAL A 89 10.57 -1.38 6.78
N LEU A 90 10.19 -1.51 8.05
CA LEU A 90 9.89 -0.38 8.93
C LEU A 90 11.04 -0.19 9.91
N MET A 91 11.74 0.91 9.78
CA MET A 91 12.88 1.29 10.61
C MET A 91 12.46 2.33 11.64
N HIS A 92 12.94 2.18 12.86
CA HIS A 92 12.61 3.05 13.99
C HIS A 92 13.76 4.01 14.30
N TYR A 93 13.53 5.31 14.09
CA TYR A 93 14.50 6.38 14.43
C TYR A 93 13.91 7.34 15.47
N ASN A 94 14.76 8.11 16.13
CA ASN A 94 14.32 9.10 17.12
C ASN A 94 13.48 10.22 16.50
N TYR A 95 13.70 10.53 15.22
CA TYR A 95 13.00 11.57 14.48
C TYR A 95 11.76 11.05 13.70
N GLY A 96 11.52 9.73 13.70
CA GLY A 96 10.38 9.15 12.99
C GLY A 96 10.61 7.71 12.56
N ASN A 97 9.54 7.02 12.19
CA ASN A 97 9.64 5.71 11.58
C ASN A 97 9.68 5.83 10.06
N THR A 98 10.63 5.15 9.44
CA THR A 98 10.84 5.17 7.99
C THR A 98 10.40 3.84 7.38
N ALA A 99 9.43 3.88 6.47
CA ALA A 99 9.06 2.74 5.66
C ALA A 99 9.94 2.67 4.41
N CYS A 100 10.70 1.59 4.26
CA CYS A 100 11.41 1.24 3.03
C CYS A 100 10.50 0.36 2.19
N ILE A 101 10.18 0.79 0.96
CA ILE A 101 9.19 0.16 0.10
C ILE A 101 9.84 -0.26 -1.21
N SER A 102 9.47 -1.45 -1.67
CA SER A 102 9.79 -1.94 -3.02
C SER A 102 8.91 -1.27 -4.06
N THR A 103 9.41 -1.15 -5.29
CA THR A 103 8.71 -0.57 -6.43
C THR A 103 8.47 -1.55 -7.57
N GLN A 104 9.14 -2.71 -7.55
CA GLN A 104 9.00 -3.77 -8.53
C GLN A 104 9.06 -5.14 -7.85
N VAL A 105 8.57 -6.17 -8.51
CA VAL A 105 8.85 -7.56 -8.20
C VAL A 105 10.15 -7.95 -8.92
N GLY A 106 11.24 -8.04 -8.16
CA GLY A 106 12.59 -8.15 -8.73
C GLY A 106 13.12 -6.82 -9.28
N CYS A 107 14.20 -6.85 -10.08
CA CYS A 107 14.81 -5.66 -10.67
C CYS A 107 15.64 -6.04 -11.89
N ARG A 108 15.59 -5.25 -12.97
CA ARG A 108 16.36 -5.49 -14.19
C ARG A 108 17.68 -4.72 -14.28
N MET A 109 18.04 -3.91 -13.30
CA MET A 109 19.21 -3.01 -13.37
C MET A 109 20.55 -3.74 -13.35
N GLY A 110 20.61 -4.98 -12.87
CA GLY A 110 21.82 -5.81 -12.91
C GLY A 110 22.95 -5.36 -11.99
N CYS A 111 22.67 -4.62 -10.92
CA CYS A 111 23.67 -4.18 -9.95
C CYS A 111 24.36 -5.39 -9.32
N LYS A 112 25.68 -5.53 -9.47
CA LYS A 112 26.43 -6.72 -9.08
C LYS A 112 26.38 -7.07 -7.59
N PHE A 113 26.06 -6.10 -6.72
CA PHE A 113 25.97 -6.26 -5.28
C PHE A 113 24.54 -6.50 -4.78
N CYS A 114 23.52 -6.43 -5.65
CA CYS A 114 22.11 -6.43 -5.26
C CYS A 114 21.43 -7.76 -5.55
N ALA A 115 20.88 -8.41 -4.53
CA ALA A 115 20.17 -9.67 -4.68
C ALA A 115 18.86 -9.53 -5.49
N SER A 116 18.21 -8.35 -5.50
CA SER A 116 16.96 -8.13 -6.22
C SER A 116 17.08 -8.28 -7.74
N THR A 117 18.32 -8.34 -8.28
CA THR A 117 18.56 -8.47 -9.72
C THR A 117 18.78 -9.91 -10.19
N LEU A 118 18.89 -10.88 -9.26
CA LEU A 118 19.29 -12.26 -9.57
C LEU A 118 18.30 -12.97 -10.49
N GLU A 119 17.02 -12.70 -10.34
CA GLU A 119 15.95 -13.30 -11.14
C GLU A 119 15.34 -12.32 -12.15
N GLY A 120 15.94 -11.14 -12.31
CA GLY A 120 15.42 -10.07 -13.16
C GLY A 120 14.19 -9.38 -12.58
N CYS A 121 13.45 -8.68 -13.44
CA CYS A 121 12.21 -8.00 -13.07
C CYS A 121 11.01 -8.78 -13.62
N VAL A 122 10.12 -9.24 -12.74
CA VAL A 122 8.87 -9.90 -13.11
C VAL A 122 7.86 -8.86 -13.60
N ARG A 123 7.64 -7.80 -12.81
CA ARG A 123 6.74 -6.68 -13.15
C ARG A 123 6.91 -5.47 -12.22
N ASP A 124 6.37 -4.37 -12.66
CA ASP A 124 6.20 -3.18 -11.85
C ASP A 124 5.12 -3.37 -10.79
N LEU A 125 5.31 -2.73 -9.63
CA LEU A 125 4.25 -2.60 -8.62
C LEU A 125 3.32 -1.45 -8.98
N ARG A 126 2.02 -1.68 -8.78
CA ARG A 126 0.98 -0.66 -8.98
C ARG A 126 0.93 0.30 -7.78
N PRO A 127 0.42 1.53 -7.96
CA PRO A 127 0.32 2.50 -6.86
C PRO A 127 -0.47 1.98 -5.67
N GLY A 128 -1.55 1.23 -5.90
CA GLY A 128 -2.36 0.62 -4.86
C GLY A 128 -1.63 -0.46 -4.07
N GLU A 129 -0.74 -1.23 -4.70
CA GLU A 129 0.09 -2.23 -4.02
C GLU A 129 1.10 -1.54 -3.08
N MET A 130 1.81 -0.53 -3.58
CA MET A 130 2.75 0.26 -2.76
C MET A 130 2.03 0.95 -1.58
N LEU A 131 0.82 1.49 -1.80
CA LEU A 131 -0.01 2.04 -0.72
C LEU A 131 -0.41 0.97 0.29
N SER A 132 -0.76 -0.23 -0.17
CA SER A 132 -1.19 -1.31 0.73
C SER A 132 -0.08 -1.70 1.71
N PHE A 133 1.19 -1.68 1.28
CA PHE A 133 2.33 -1.95 2.18
C PHE A 133 2.37 -0.95 3.34
N LEU A 134 2.24 0.37 3.04
CA LEU A 134 2.20 1.40 4.07
C LEU A 134 1.05 1.20 5.04
N LYS A 135 -0.15 0.91 4.52
CA LYS A 135 -1.33 0.73 5.35
C LYS A 135 -1.25 -0.51 6.23
N LEU A 136 -0.66 -1.58 5.72
CA LEU A 136 -0.41 -2.78 6.51
C LEU A 136 0.63 -2.53 7.62
N MET A 137 1.72 -1.81 7.32
CA MET A 137 2.69 -1.40 8.33
C MET A 137 2.06 -0.50 9.40
N GLU A 138 1.24 0.49 9.01
CA GLU A 138 0.53 1.38 9.95
C GLU A 138 -0.49 0.64 10.84
N ARG A 139 -1.13 -0.43 10.33
CA ARG A 139 -2.06 -1.25 11.11
C ARG A 139 -1.35 -2.20 12.06
N ASP A 140 -0.20 -2.73 11.64
CA ASP A 140 0.59 -3.70 12.42
C ASP A 140 1.38 -3.03 13.56
N GLU A 141 1.91 -1.83 13.29
CA GLU A 141 2.70 -1.05 14.23
C GLU A 141 1.98 0.27 14.57
N PRO A 142 1.34 0.39 15.73
CA PRO A 142 0.64 1.60 16.12
C PRO A 142 1.59 2.79 16.31
N PRO A 143 1.10 4.04 16.18
CA PRO A 143 1.93 5.23 16.42
C PRO A 143 2.48 5.24 17.85
N ARG A 144 3.70 5.74 18.01
CA ARG A 144 4.29 5.97 19.34
C ARG A 144 3.52 7.06 20.11
N PRO A 145 3.54 7.06 21.44
CA PRO A 145 2.92 8.12 22.23
C PRO A 145 3.37 9.51 21.75
N GLY A 146 2.41 10.40 21.50
CA GLY A 146 2.65 11.76 21.00
C GLY A 146 2.80 11.87 19.45
N TRP A 147 2.72 10.77 18.71
CA TRP A 147 2.80 10.77 17.26
C TRP A 147 1.42 10.51 16.64
N SER A 148 1.08 11.26 15.59
CA SER A 148 -0.19 11.11 14.90
C SER A 148 -0.20 9.92 13.91
N ARG A 149 0.98 9.38 13.54
CA ARG A 149 1.14 8.30 12.56
C ARG A 149 2.24 7.34 12.97
N SER A 150 2.12 6.10 12.55
CA SER A 150 3.17 5.10 12.69
C SER A 150 4.29 5.34 11.68
N VAL A 151 3.96 5.54 10.41
CA VAL A 151 4.94 5.85 9.35
C VAL A 151 5.03 7.36 9.13
N THR A 152 6.23 7.93 9.28
CA THR A 152 6.49 9.37 9.10
C THR A 152 7.30 9.68 7.86
N ASN A 153 8.12 8.74 7.41
CA ASN A 153 8.99 8.89 6.25
C ASN A 153 8.89 7.66 5.36
N ILE A 154 9.13 7.85 4.07
CA ILE A 154 9.12 6.79 3.07
C ILE A 154 10.42 6.88 2.26
N VAL A 155 11.05 5.74 2.04
CA VAL A 155 12.18 5.59 1.11
C VAL A 155 11.87 4.46 0.12
N LEU A 156 12.17 4.69 -1.15
CA LEU A 156 11.96 3.74 -2.23
C LEU A 156 13.29 3.02 -2.52
N MET A 157 13.76 2.26 -1.54
CA MET A 157 15.06 1.57 -1.54
C MET A 157 14.93 0.05 -1.32
N GLY A 158 13.73 -0.49 -1.56
CA GLY A 158 13.48 -1.93 -1.57
C GLY A 158 13.85 -2.57 -2.91
N SER A 159 13.15 -3.64 -3.28
CA SER A 159 13.33 -4.27 -4.60
C SER A 159 12.80 -3.36 -5.71
N GLY A 160 13.55 -3.29 -6.82
CA GLY A 160 13.21 -2.49 -7.99
C GLY A 160 13.95 -1.18 -8.09
N GLU A 161 13.90 -0.59 -9.30
CA GLU A 161 14.38 0.75 -9.60
C GLU A 161 13.17 1.69 -9.73
N PRO A 162 13.00 2.69 -8.82
CA PRO A 162 11.86 3.59 -8.87
C PRO A 162 11.68 4.33 -10.18
N LEU A 163 12.78 4.74 -10.83
CA LEU A 163 12.72 5.48 -12.09
C LEU A 163 12.37 4.57 -13.29
N ASP A 164 12.53 3.27 -13.16
CA ASP A 164 12.08 2.30 -14.16
C ASP A 164 10.56 2.04 -14.08
N ASN A 165 9.97 2.26 -12.88
CA ASN A 165 8.52 2.23 -12.62
C ASN A 165 7.94 3.64 -12.39
N TYR A 166 8.37 4.61 -13.19
CA TYR A 166 8.20 6.05 -12.95
C TYR A 166 6.74 6.47 -12.74
N ASP A 167 5.84 6.13 -13.66
CA ASP A 167 4.45 6.61 -13.64
C ASP A 167 3.68 6.11 -12.41
N ASN A 168 3.87 4.83 -12.05
CA ASN A 168 3.27 4.25 -10.86
C ASN A 168 3.84 4.86 -9.57
N VAL A 169 5.15 5.11 -9.53
CA VAL A 169 5.82 5.74 -8.38
C VAL A 169 5.33 7.17 -8.21
N VAL A 170 5.24 7.97 -9.28
CA VAL A 170 4.71 9.34 -9.21
C VAL A 170 3.26 9.34 -8.71
N THR A 171 2.43 8.45 -9.25
CA THR A 171 1.03 8.31 -8.79
C THR A 171 0.96 7.93 -7.30
N PHE A 172 1.80 7.00 -6.86
CA PHE A 172 1.91 6.62 -5.46
C PHE A 172 2.32 7.81 -4.59
N LEU A 173 3.36 8.56 -4.97
CA LEU A 173 3.84 9.72 -4.23
C LEU A 173 2.78 10.83 -4.13
N GLN A 174 2.05 11.11 -5.20
CA GLN A 174 0.92 12.03 -5.18
C GLN A 174 -0.15 11.62 -4.17
N ARG A 175 -0.47 10.32 -4.10
CA ARG A 175 -1.49 9.78 -3.19
C ARG A 175 -1.06 9.83 -1.72
N VAL A 176 0.21 9.59 -1.39
CA VAL A 176 0.69 9.66 0.00
C VAL A 176 0.96 11.08 0.48
N THR A 177 1.18 12.03 -0.42
CA THR A 177 1.40 13.44 -0.09
C THR A 177 0.10 14.27 -0.08
N ASP A 178 -0.98 13.76 -0.67
CA ASP A 178 -2.28 14.43 -0.62
C ASP A 178 -2.82 14.43 0.81
N ARG A 179 -2.74 15.61 1.46
CA ARG A 179 -3.21 15.82 2.85
C ARG A 179 -4.68 15.46 3.07
N LYS A 180 -5.50 15.40 2.02
CA LYS A 180 -6.92 15.03 2.09
C LYS A 180 -7.17 13.53 2.05
N SER A 181 -6.20 12.74 1.58
CA SER A 181 -6.31 11.28 1.49
C SER A 181 -5.68 10.56 2.68
N VAL A 182 -5.08 11.28 3.62
CA VAL A 182 -4.26 10.74 4.72
C VAL A 182 -4.80 11.18 6.10
N VAL A 183 -6.09 11.34 6.25
CA VAL A 183 -6.75 11.58 7.55
C VAL A 183 -7.54 10.35 7.95
#